data_f1f3e4872f17590bb2e539f92b67b45c
#
_entry.id   f1f3e4872f17590bb2e539f92b67b45c
#
_cell.length_a   1.000
_cell.length_b   1.000
_cell.length_c   1.000
_cell.angle_alpha   90.00
_cell.angle_beta   90.00
_cell.angle_gamma   90.00
#
_symmetry.space_group_name_H-M   'P 1'
#
loop_
_entity.id
_entity.type
_entity.pdbx_description
1 polymer ?
#
loop_
_entity_poly.entity_id
_entity_poly.type
_entity_poly.pdbx_seq_one_letter_code
_entity_poly.pdbx_strand_id
1 'polypeptide(L)'
;MASSKKPKIAVVGATGNVGREVLDIIDEKEIQYSDLIALASSRSKGSTIDYGENKSVVVADLAEYDFSDTDIAIFSPGAKVSSEFAPKAAKQGCIVIDNTSHFRTDPDVPLVVAEVNPEALKDFRKKNIISNPNCSTMGMLVAVKPLHDHFKVKRIVVSTYQSVSGAGKEAADELFNQTKSIYANEAVVKEKFTKQIAFNVLPHIDVFLEDGQTKEEWKMYNETKKILDQNIELTATCVRVPVFISHSLAVNIEFEKPYDEDQIREIFKKSPGLKMIDYRADEGYVTPIESAGLDPVYVSRIRRDPTIPNGLNFWCVSDNLRKGAALNTVQIAEILIKDYLSS
;
A
#
# COMPACT_ATOMS: atom_id res chain seq x y z
N MET A 1 23.73 27.63 8.14
CA MET A 1 22.86 26.47 7.80
C MET A 1 22.89 26.36 6.28
N ALA A 2 23.46 25.28 5.74
CA ALA A 2 23.43 25.06 4.31
C ALA A 2 21.96 24.90 3.90
N SER A 3 21.49 25.68 2.94
CA SER A 3 20.16 25.52 2.34
C SER A 3 20.15 24.15 1.64
N SER A 4 19.50 23.14 2.24
CA SER A 4 19.32 21.87 1.55
C SER A 4 18.55 22.14 0.25
N LYS A 5 19.10 21.69 -0.87
CA LYS A 5 18.44 21.81 -2.19
C LYS A 5 17.09 21.12 -2.08
N LYS A 6 15.99 21.83 -2.33
CA LYS A 6 14.65 21.21 -2.40
C LYS A 6 14.60 20.31 -3.63
N PRO A 7 14.15 19.05 -3.54
CA PRO A 7 14.08 18.15 -4.68
C PRO A 7 13.01 18.56 -5.66
N LYS A 8 13.22 18.25 -6.94
CA LYS A 8 12.18 18.24 -7.96
C LYS A 8 11.50 16.88 -7.97
N ILE A 9 10.18 16.85 -7.81
CA ILE A 9 9.39 15.61 -7.64
C ILE A 9 8.45 15.45 -8.83
N ALA A 10 8.41 14.26 -9.44
CA ALA A 10 7.44 13.89 -10.45
C ALA A 10 6.49 12.80 -9.93
N VAL A 11 5.20 12.90 -10.26
CA VAL A 11 4.17 11.88 -9.98
C VAL A 11 3.70 11.30 -11.30
N VAL A 12 4.05 10.05 -11.58
CA VAL A 12 3.72 9.33 -12.81
C VAL A 12 2.45 8.51 -12.60
N GLY A 13 1.46 8.68 -13.47
CA GLY A 13 0.11 8.17 -13.28
C GLY A 13 -0.75 9.07 -12.38
N ALA A 14 -0.44 10.37 -12.38
CA ALA A 14 -1.05 11.39 -11.51
C ALA A 14 -2.58 11.48 -11.60
N THR A 15 -3.18 11.10 -12.73
CA THR A 15 -4.62 11.12 -12.94
C THR A 15 -5.38 9.94 -12.30
N GLY A 16 -4.66 8.90 -11.88
CA GLY A 16 -5.23 7.72 -11.19
C GLY A 16 -5.52 7.98 -9.70
N ASN A 17 -6.27 7.09 -9.06
CA ASN A 17 -6.63 7.22 -7.64
C ASN A 17 -5.38 7.40 -6.74
N VAL A 18 -4.39 6.52 -6.88
CA VAL A 18 -3.16 6.58 -6.08
C VAL A 18 -2.32 7.82 -6.42
N GLY A 19 -2.23 8.21 -7.71
CA GLY A 19 -1.48 9.40 -8.11
C GLY A 19 -2.06 10.69 -7.54
N ARG A 20 -3.38 10.82 -7.50
CA ARG A 20 -4.08 11.93 -6.84
C ARG A 20 -3.82 11.95 -5.35
N GLU A 21 -3.95 10.80 -4.69
CA GLU A 21 -3.67 10.64 -3.26
C GLU A 21 -2.20 11.00 -2.91
N VAL A 22 -1.24 10.68 -3.80
CA VAL A 22 0.18 11.11 -3.64
C VAL A 22 0.29 12.63 -3.64
N LEU A 23 -0.39 13.33 -4.55
CA LEU A 23 -0.37 14.79 -4.63
C LEU A 23 -0.98 15.41 -3.35
N ASP A 24 -2.10 14.89 -2.87
CA ASP A 24 -2.76 15.35 -1.65
C ASP A 24 -1.86 15.13 -0.42
N ILE A 25 -1.25 13.95 -0.27
CA ILE A 25 -0.36 13.63 0.86
C ILE A 25 0.93 14.45 0.84
N ILE A 26 1.49 14.76 -0.35
CA ILE A 26 2.64 15.67 -0.46
C ILE A 26 2.29 17.05 0.12
N ASP A 27 1.09 17.54 -0.11
CA ASP A 27 0.60 18.79 0.45
C ASP A 27 0.32 18.69 1.96
N GLU A 28 -0.44 17.69 2.40
CA GLU A 28 -0.77 17.44 3.80
C GLU A 28 0.47 17.33 4.70
N LYS A 29 1.54 16.71 4.18
CA LYS A 29 2.80 16.53 4.91
C LYS A 29 3.78 17.69 4.73
N GLU A 30 3.36 18.74 4.03
CA GLU A 30 4.18 19.91 3.77
C GLU A 30 5.57 19.58 3.19
N ILE A 31 5.64 18.55 2.32
CA ILE A 31 6.90 18.14 1.69
C ILE A 31 7.48 19.32 0.91
N GLN A 32 8.72 19.68 1.22
CA GLN A 32 9.39 20.79 0.53
C GLN A 32 9.98 20.30 -0.79
N TYR A 33 9.57 20.92 -1.88
CA TYR A 33 10.08 20.65 -3.25
C TYR A 33 10.40 21.95 -3.98
N SER A 34 11.25 21.88 -5.00
CA SER A 34 11.51 23.00 -5.93
C SER A 34 10.44 23.08 -7.01
N ASP A 35 9.98 21.92 -7.47
CA ASP A 35 8.93 21.80 -8.50
C ASP A 35 8.21 20.47 -8.35
N LEU A 36 6.90 20.42 -8.66
CA LEU A 36 6.05 19.23 -8.60
C LEU A 36 5.39 19.01 -9.97
N ILE A 37 5.73 17.89 -10.61
CA ILE A 37 5.33 17.55 -11.96
C ILE A 37 4.32 16.42 -11.97
N ALA A 38 3.15 16.63 -12.57
CA ALA A 38 2.16 15.58 -12.81
C ALA A 38 2.33 14.97 -14.20
N LEU A 39 2.57 13.67 -14.29
CA LEU A 39 2.78 12.94 -15.54
C LEU A 39 1.69 11.90 -15.76
N ALA A 40 1.14 11.85 -16.96
CA ALA A 40 0.19 10.83 -17.41
C ALA A 40 0.34 10.54 -18.90
N SER A 41 -0.57 9.76 -19.48
CA SER A 41 -0.59 9.50 -20.92
C SER A 41 -0.98 10.75 -21.70
N SER A 42 -0.65 10.78 -22.99
CA SER A 42 -0.98 11.86 -23.94
C SER A 42 -2.48 12.26 -23.92
N ARG A 43 -3.37 11.31 -23.61
CA ARG A 43 -4.83 11.57 -23.48
C ARG A 43 -5.17 12.57 -22.38
N SER A 44 -4.36 12.67 -21.35
CA SER A 44 -4.56 13.57 -20.22
C SER A 44 -3.69 14.82 -20.28
N LYS A 45 -2.80 14.95 -21.28
CA LYS A 45 -1.92 16.10 -21.45
C LYS A 45 -2.71 17.41 -21.48
N GLY A 46 -2.28 18.39 -20.68
CA GLY A 46 -2.92 19.69 -20.58
C GLY A 46 -4.13 19.75 -19.65
N SER A 47 -4.62 18.63 -19.11
CA SER A 47 -5.64 18.67 -18.06
C SER A 47 -5.04 19.15 -16.75
N THR A 48 -5.88 19.70 -15.86
CA THR A 48 -5.48 20.15 -14.53
C THR A 48 -5.94 19.17 -13.47
N ILE A 49 -5.09 18.92 -12.49
CA ILE A 49 -5.42 18.16 -11.28
C ILE A 49 -5.37 19.13 -10.10
N ASP A 50 -6.49 19.27 -9.41
CA ASP A 50 -6.55 19.98 -8.14
C ASP A 50 -6.09 19.05 -7.02
N TYR A 51 -5.35 19.58 -6.03
CA TYR A 51 -4.86 18.85 -4.86
C TYR A 51 -4.68 19.80 -3.67
N GLY A 52 -4.73 19.23 -2.45
CA GLY A 52 -4.62 20.02 -1.23
C GLY A 52 -5.66 21.16 -1.15
N GLU A 53 -5.32 22.20 -0.39
CA GLU A 53 -6.17 23.40 -0.28
C GLU A 53 -5.80 24.41 -1.38
N ASN A 54 -6.56 24.46 -2.47
CA ASN A 54 -6.42 25.47 -3.55
C ASN A 54 -5.12 25.40 -4.37
N LYS A 55 -4.52 24.22 -4.49
CA LYS A 55 -3.39 23.97 -5.42
C LYS A 55 -3.85 23.22 -6.64
N SER A 56 -3.16 23.43 -7.76
CA SER A 56 -3.40 22.69 -8.98
C SER A 56 -2.10 22.48 -9.74
N VAL A 57 -2.04 21.39 -10.51
CA VAL A 57 -0.90 21.07 -11.39
C VAL A 57 -1.40 20.66 -12.76
N VAL A 58 -0.71 21.13 -13.82
CA VAL A 58 -1.02 20.76 -15.21
C VAL A 58 -0.32 19.44 -15.54
N VAL A 59 -1.07 18.52 -16.13
CA VAL A 59 -0.56 17.20 -16.53
C VAL A 59 0.29 17.30 -17.79
N ALA A 60 1.53 16.84 -17.71
CA ALA A 60 2.43 16.70 -18.86
C ALA A 60 2.40 15.25 -19.42
N ASP A 61 2.85 15.08 -20.65
CA ASP A 61 2.93 13.79 -21.31
C ASP A 61 4.17 13.01 -20.83
N LEU A 62 3.94 11.82 -20.25
CA LEU A 62 5.01 10.94 -19.79
C LEU A 62 5.96 10.53 -20.94
N ALA A 63 5.45 10.33 -22.14
CA ALA A 63 6.25 9.87 -23.28
C ALA A 63 7.26 10.92 -23.77
N GLU A 64 7.00 12.19 -23.52
CA GLU A 64 7.84 13.33 -23.95
C GLU A 64 8.72 13.87 -22.79
N TYR A 65 8.53 13.38 -21.55
CA TYR A 65 9.18 13.96 -20.38
C TYR A 65 10.63 13.49 -20.20
N ASP A 66 11.51 14.45 -19.97
CA ASP A 66 12.92 14.22 -19.64
C ASP A 66 13.13 14.26 -18.12
N PHE A 67 13.56 13.14 -17.54
CA PHE A 67 13.79 12.98 -16.11
C PHE A 67 15.18 13.48 -15.65
N SER A 68 16.05 13.95 -16.53
CA SER A 68 17.44 14.32 -16.20
C SER A 68 17.57 15.41 -15.13
N ASP A 69 16.55 16.24 -14.95
CA ASP A 69 16.45 17.29 -13.91
C ASP A 69 15.41 16.95 -12.83
N THR A 70 15.08 15.67 -12.66
CA THR A 70 14.11 15.21 -11.65
C THR A 70 14.82 14.39 -10.60
N ASP A 71 14.75 14.79 -9.33
CA ASP A 71 15.42 14.09 -8.24
C ASP A 71 14.67 12.81 -7.85
N ILE A 72 13.33 12.88 -7.70
CA ILE A 72 12.48 11.74 -7.27
C ILE A 72 11.28 11.64 -8.22
N ALA A 73 10.94 10.41 -8.63
CA ALA A 73 9.71 10.14 -9.37
C ALA A 73 8.90 9.01 -8.70
N ILE A 74 7.65 9.30 -8.33
CA ILE A 74 6.71 8.34 -7.75
C ILE A 74 5.84 7.77 -8.88
N PHE A 75 5.95 6.45 -9.11
CA PHE A 75 5.30 5.75 -10.22
C PHE A 75 4.08 4.97 -9.77
N SER A 76 2.91 5.31 -10.32
CA SER A 76 1.65 4.57 -10.13
C SER A 76 0.84 4.40 -11.44
N PRO A 77 1.50 4.22 -12.62
CA PRO A 77 0.82 4.18 -13.92
C PRO A 77 0.36 2.77 -14.35
N GLY A 78 0.54 1.75 -13.49
CA GLY A 78 0.37 0.33 -13.80
C GLY A 78 1.67 -0.33 -14.28
N ALA A 79 1.77 -1.65 -14.06
CA ALA A 79 3.01 -2.43 -14.20
C ALA A 79 3.66 -2.35 -15.60
N LYS A 80 2.86 -2.36 -16.68
CA LYS A 80 3.36 -2.27 -18.06
C LYS A 80 4.06 -0.93 -18.33
N VAL A 81 3.47 0.17 -17.91
CA VAL A 81 4.06 1.52 -18.10
C VAL A 81 5.29 1.67 -17.21
N SER A 82 5.21 1.21 -15.97
CA SER A 82 6.35 1.26 -15.05
C SER A 82 7.55 0.45 -15.57
N SER A 83 7.33 -0.76 -16.11
CA SER A 83 8.41 -1.58 -16.69
C SER A 83 9.16 -0.89 -17.82
N GLU A 84 8.50 0.01 -18.55
CA GLU A 84 9.11 0.76 -19.64
C GLU A 84 9.78 2.04 -19.17
N PHE A 85 9.11 2.86 -18.37
CA PHE A 85 9.54 4.22 -18.05
C PHE A 85 10.39 4.32 -16.78
N ALA A 86 10.21 3.46 -15.78
CA ALA A 86 11.00 3.53 -14.55
C ALA A 86 12.51 3.29 -14.80
N PRO A 87 12.93 2.31 -15.63
CA PRO A 87 14.34 2.17 -15.98
C PRO A 87 14.89 3.35 -16.82
N LYS A 88 14.05 4.02 -17.63
CA LYS A 88 14.46 5.22 -18.37
C LYS A 88 14.75 6.38 -17.42
N ALA A 89 13.83 6.65 -16.49
CA ALA A 89 14.00 7.67 -15.44
C ALA A 89 15.24 7.38 -14.58
N ALA A 90 15.41 6.15 -14.13
CA ALA A 90 16.54 5.72 -13.32
C ALA A 90 17.90 5.90 -14.02
N LYS A 91 17.97 5.63 -15.33
CA LYS A 91 19.18 5.87 -16.15
C LYS A 91 19.53 7.36 -16.31
N GLN A 92 18.56 8.23 -16.22
CA GLN A 92 18.75 9.69 -16.26
C GLN A 92 19.15 10.28 -14.90
N GLY A 93 19.30 9.42 -13.85
CA GLY A 93 19.72 9.83 -12.50
C GLY A 93 18.57 10.06 -11.53
N CYS A 94 17.32 9.96 -11.98
CA CYS A 94 16.15 10.09 -11.13
C CYS A 94 16.00 8.87 -10.20
N ILE A 95 15.66 9.09 -8.94
CA ILE A 95 15.30 8.01 -8.00
C ILE A 95 13.83 7.70 -8.18
N VAL A 96 13.52 6.45 -8.57
CA VAL A 96 12.16 5.99 -8.80
C VAL A 96 11.62 5.26 -7.59
N ILE A 97 10.43 5.65 -7.13
CA ILE A 97 9.63 4.91 -6.13
C ILE A 97 8.44 4.30 -6.88
N ASP A 98 8.49 2.99 -7.13
CA ASP A 98 7.49 2.28 -7.95
C ASP A 98 6.42 1.60 -7.10
N ASN A 99 5.19 2.07 -7.20
CA ASN A 99 4.03 1.48 -6.53
C ASN A 99 3.45 0.26 -7.28
N THR A 100 3.95 -0.06 -8.46
CA THR A 100 3.44 -1.21 -9.23
C THR A 100 4.03 -2.53 -8.74
N SER A 101 3.53 -3.65 -9.28
CA SER A 101 4.03 -4.96 -8.90
C SER A 101 5.29 -5.38 -9.69
N HIS A 102 5.75 -4.57 -10.65
CA HIS A 102 6.75 -5.03 -11.63
C HIS A 102 8.10 -5.38 -11.02
N PHE A 103 8.62 -4.52 -10.14
CA PHE A 103 9.97 -4.67 -9.59
C PHE A 103 10.03 -5.35 -8.22
N ARG A 104 8.88 -5.73 -7.61
CA ARG A 104 8.83 -6.24 -6.23
C ARG A 104 9.65 -7.49 -6.00
N THR A 105 9.78 -8.34 -7.00
CA THR A 105 10.54 -9.61 -6.93
C THR A 105 11.99 -9.48 -7.40
N ASP A 106 12.37 -8.34 -7.95
CA ASP A 106 13.74 -8.10 -8.41
C ASP A 106 14.70 -8.04 -7.19
N PRO A 107 15.75 -8.89 -7.14
CA PRO A 107 16.64 -8.95 -5.99
C PRO A 107 17.49 -7.69 -5.80
N ASP A 108 17.70 -6.91 -6.86
CA ASP A 108 18.48 -5.66 -6.82
C ASP A 108 17.62 -4.42 -6.56
N VAL A 109 16.31 -4.60 -6.43
CA VAL A 109 15.37 -3.52 -6.10
C VAL A 109 14.87 -3.71 -4.67
N PRO A 110 15.16 -2.78 -3.74
CA PRO A 110 14.64 -2.88 -2.38
C PRO A 110 13.12 -2.74 -2.37
N LEU A 111 12.46 -3.59 -1.59
CA LEU A 111 11.03 -3.59 -1.34
C LEU A 111 10.80 -3.04 0.07
N VAL A 112 10.20 -1.84 0.18
CA VAL A 112 10.28 -1.05 1.43
C VAL A 112 8.92 -0.67 1.97
N VAL A 113 8.74 -0.93 3.27
CA VAL A 113 7.69 -0.35 4.11
C VAL A 113 8.37 0.56 5.12
N ALA A 114 8.04 1.84 5.13
CA ALA A 114 8.78 2.87 5.87
C ALA A 114 8.91 2.57 7.38
N GLU A 115 7.89 1.98 8.02
CA GLU A 115 7.92 1.62 9.45
C GLU A 115 8.50 0.22 9.73
N VAL A 116 8.80 -0.57 8.69
CA VAL A 116 9.18 -1.99 8.86
C VAL A 116 10.66 -2.21 8.57
N ASN A 117 11.13 -1.77 7.41
CA ASN A 117 12.49 -2.03 6.93
C ASN A 117 13.12 -0.84 6.18
N PRO A 118 13.10 0.39 6.74
CA PRO A 118 13.66 1.57 6.07
C PRO A 118 15.14 1.43 5.74
N GLU A 119 15.91 0.62 6.49
CA GLU A 119 17.32 0.33 6.25
C GLU A 119 17.60 -0.35 4.91
N ALA A 120 16.59 -1.00 4.29
CA ALA A 120 16.71 -1.58 2.96
C ALA A 120 16.92 -0.51 1.87
N LEU A 121 16.58 0.75 2.15
CA LEU A 121 16.84 1.87 1.24
C LEU A 121 18.31 2.03 0.87
N LYS A 122 19.28 1.65 1.72
CA LYS A 122 20.71 1.72 1.40
C LYS A 122 21.08 1.07 0.06
N ASP A 123 20.29 0.12 -0.40
CA ASP A 123 20.52 -0.64 -1.63
C ASP A 123 19.90 -0.04 -2.90
N PHE A 124 19.12 1.08 -2.80
CA PHE A 124 18.40 1.63 -3.96
C PHE A 124 19.29 2.02 -5.13
N ARG A 125 20.55 2.42 -4.85
CA ARG A 125 21.51 2.87 -5.87
C ARG A 125 21.94 1.79 -6.86
N LYS A 126 21.64 0.51 -6.60
CA LYS A 126 21.90 -0.59 -7.55
C LYS A 126 21.15 -0.38 -8.87
N LYS A 127 19.91 0.11 -8.80
CA LYS A 127 19.06 0.39 -9.98
C LYS A 127 18.42 1.77 -9.99
N ASN A 128 18.62 2.59 -8.97
CA ASN A 128 17.87 3.82 -8.70
C ASN A 128 16.35 3.62 -8.69
N ILE A 129 15.90 2.41 -8.34
CA ILE A 129 14.49 2.03 -8.22
C ILE A 129 14.26 1.44 -6.83
N ILE A 130 13.15 1.86 -6.20
CA ILE A 130 12.64 1.35 -4.94
C ILE A 130 11.23 0.85 -5.21
N SER A 131 10.88 -0.34 -4.75
CA SER A 131 9.55 -0.91 -4.91
C SER A 131 8.70 -0.69 -3.67
N ASN A 132 7.45 -0.28 -3.90
CA ASN A 132 6.40 -0.19 -2.88
C ASN A 132 5.62 -1.51 -2.85
N PRO A 133 5.43 -2.15 -1.68
CA PRO A 133 4.79 -3.46 -1.58
C PRO A 133 3.29 -3.46 -1.93
N ASN A 134 2.71 -4.65 -1.89
CA ASN A 134 1.26 -4.86 -1.96
C ASN A 134 0.54 -4.22 -0.77
N CYS A 135 -0.65 -3.65 -1.01
CA CYS A 135 -1.41 -2.90 -0.01
C CYS A 135 -1.80 -3.74 1.22
N SER A 136 -2.22 -4.99 1.02
CA SER A 136 -2.56 -5.90 2.13
C SER A 136 -1.30 -6.32 2.90
N THR A 137 -0.19 -6.58 2.19
CA THR A 137 1.10 -6.89 2.82
C THR A 137 1.59 -5.74 3.69
N MET A 138 1.53 -4.50 3.21
CA MET A 138 1.96 -3.32 4.00
C MET A 138 1.16 -3.17 5.28
N GLY A 139 -0.18 -3.14 5.20
CA GLY A 139 -1.04 -3.03 6.39
C GLY A 139 -0.76 -4.13 7.41
N MET A 140 -0.58 -5.38 6.95
CA MET A 140 -0.24 -6.49 7.82
C MET A 140 1.13 -6.32 8.47
N LEU A 141 2.17 -6.00 7.69
CA LEU A 141 3.54 -5.97 8.20
C LEU A 141 3.81 -4.84 9.16
N VAL A 142 3.14 -3.69 9.04
CA VAL A 142 3.20 -2.62 10.04
C VAL A 142 2.75 -3.12 11.41
N ALA A 143 1.70 -3.97 11.48
CA ALA A 143 1.25 -4.57 12.73
C ALA A 143 2.13 -5.75 13.19
N VAL A 144 2.65 -6.55 12.25
CA VAL A 144 3.42 -7.77 12.55
C VAL A 144 4.86 -7.46 12.99
N LYS A 145 5.51 -6.45 12.40
CA LYS A 145 6.93 -6.11 12.64
C LYS A 145 7.26 -5.93 14.13
N PRO A 146 6.55 -5.09 14.89
CA PRO A 146 6.87 -4.90 16.31
C PRO A 146 6.70 -6.19 17.12
N LEU A 147 5.76 -7.04 16.78
CA LEU A 147 5.57 -8.34 17.43
C LEU A 147 6.68 -9.33 17.06
N HIS A 148 7.12 -9.31 15.78
CA HIS A 148 8.23 -10.14 15.32
C HIS A 148 9.53 -9.80 16.04
N ASP A 149 9.82 -8.53 16.27
CA ASP A 149 11.02 -8.07 16.97
C ASP A 149 11.11 -8.61 18.40
N HIS A 150 9.98 -8.72 19.08
CA HIS A 150 9.92 -9.16 20.47
C HIS A 150 9.81 -10.70 20.64
N PHE A 151 8.93 -11.30 19.84
CA PHE A 151 8.50 -12.69 20.08
C PHE A 151 8.88 -13.68 18.97
N LYS A 152 9.40 -13.19 17.83
CA LYS A 152 9.72 -13.96 16.62
C LYS A 152 8.48 -14.69 16.07
N VAL A 153 7.93 -14.13 15.03
CA VAL A 153 6.83 -14.76 14.28
C VAL A 153 7.37 -15.92 13.47
N LYS A 154 6.77 -17.07 13.66
CA LYS A 154 7.07 -18.32 12.97
C LYS A 154 6.11 -18.57 11.82
N ARG A 155 4.82 -18.30 12.03
CA ARG A 155 3.75 -18.60 11.08
C ARG A 155 2.67 -17.52 11.11
N ILE A 156 2.12 -17.21 9.94
CA ILE A 156 0.98 -16.31 9.75
C ILE A 156 -0.09 -17.03 8.93
N VAL A 157 -1.32 -17.00 9.41
CA VAL A 157 -2.52 -17.33 8.63
C VAL A 157 -3.35 -16.07 8.52
N VAL A 158 -3.65 -15.63 7.29
CA VAL A 158 -4.39 -14.40 7.09
C VAL A 158 -5.53 -14.57 6.09
N SER A 159 -6.70 -14.06 6.44
CA SER A 159 -7.80 -13.84 5.52
C SER A 159 -7.97 -12.35 5.32
N THR A 160 -7.98 -11.91 4.05
CA THR A 160 -8.15 -10.50 3.72
C THR A 160 -9.58 -10.21 3.28
N TYR A 161 -10.06 -9.01 3.59
CA TYR A 161 -11.33 -8.45 3.14
C TYR A 161 -11.00 -7.14 2.42
N GLN A 162 -10.76 -7.25 1.10
CA GLN A 162 -10.19 -6.16 0.31
C GLN A 162 -11.27 -5.37 -0.41
N SER A 163 -11.26 -4.06 -0.24
CA SER A 163 -12.15 -3.11 -0.92
C SER A 163 -11.92 -3.07 -2.42
N VAL A 164 -12.93 -2.65 -3.16
CA VAL A 164 -12.92 -2.57 -4.64
C VAL A 164 -11.93 -1.53 -5.18
N SER A 165 -11.61 -0.47 -4.42
CA SER A 165 -10.66 0.57 -4.84
C SER A 165 -9.27 0.03 -5.19
N GLY A 166 -8.86 -1.10 -4.58
CA GLY A 166 -7.61 -1.78 -4.92
C GLY A 166 -7.55 -2.33 -6.36
N ALA A 167 -8.71 -2.49 -7.02
CA ALA A 167 -8.82 -2.85 -8.43
C ALA A 167 -9.04 -1.62 -9.36
N GLY A 168 -8.94 -0.41 -8.81
CA GLY A 168 -9.04 0.86 -9.53
C GLY A 168 -10.44 1.47 -9.54
N LYS A 169 -10.55 2.65 -10.18
CA LYS A 169 -11.79 3.43 -10.23
C LYS A 169 -12.95 2.64 -10.85
N GLU A 170 -12.72 1.96 -11.97
CA GLU A 170 -13.73 1.17 -12.67
C GLU A 170 -14.38 0.11 -11.77
N ALA A 171 -13.63 -0.49 -10.84
CA ALA A 171 -14.15 -1.46 -9.90
C ALA A 171 -15.06 -0.83 -8.83
N ALA A 172 -14.75 0.39 -8.39
CA ALA A 172 -15.62 1.15 -7.49
C ALA A 172 -16.90 1.60 -8.21
N ASP A 173 -16.79 2.07 -9.45
CA ASP A 173 -17.93 2.42 -10.30
C ASP A 173 -18.83 1.21 -10.53
N GLU A 174 -18.25 0.02 -10.77
CA GLU A 174 -19.03 -1.23 -10.94
C GLU A 174 -19.80 -1.59 -9.65
N LEU A 175 -19.18 -1.53 -8.48
CA LEU A 175 -19.89 -1.77 -7.21
C LEU A 175 -21.05 -0.80 -7.02
N PHE A 176 -20.82 0.50 -7.28
CA PHE A 176 -21.87 1.52 -7.19
C PHE A 176 -23.02 1.25 -8.15
N ASN A 177 -22.72 0.99 -9.44
CA ASN A 177 -23.70 0.75 -10.46
C ASN A 177 -24.49 -0.54 -10.22
N GLN A 178 -23.84 -1.65 -9.82
CA GLN A 178 -24.51 -2.89 -9.46
C GLN A 178 -25.46 -2.70 -8.27
N THR A 179 -25.03 -1.95 -7.25
CA THR A 179 -25.88 -1.63 -6.09
C THR A 179 -27.11 -0.85 -6.51
N LYS A 180 -26.94 0.19 -7.34
CA LYS A 180 -28.02 0.99 -7.89
C LYS A 180 -29.00 0.14 -8.71
N SER A 181 -28.49 -0.71 -9.62
CA SER A 181 -29.32 -1.57 -10.48
C SER A 181 -30.16 -2.56 -9.66
N ILE A 182 -29.59 -3.14 -8.60
CA ILE A 182 -30.34 -4.06 -7.73
C ILE A 182 -31.51 -3.34 -7.04
N TYR A 183 -31.32 -2.14 -6.50
CA TYR A 183 -32.41 -1.37 -5.89
C TYR A 183 -33.42 -0.84 -6.90
N ALA A 184 -33.01 -0.59 -8.14
CA ALA A 184 -33.89 -0.19 -9.23
C ALA A 184 -34.59 -1.37 -9.91
N ASN A 185 -34.34 -2.61 -9.48
CA ASN A 185 -34.80 -3.85 -10.13
C ASN A 185 -34.42 -3.95 -11.62
N GLU A 186 -33.20 -3.50 -11.92
CA GLU A 186 -32.56 -3.55 -13.24
C GLU A 186 -31.56 -4.70 -13.35
N ALA A 187 -31.13 -5.01 -14.56
CA ALA A 187 -30.14 -6.06 -14.81
C ALA A 187 -28.74 -5.65 -14.26
N VAL A 188 -28.10 -6.55 -13.54
CA VAL A 188 -26.74 -6.35 -13.02
C VAL A 188 -25.71 -6.61 -14.11
N VAL A 189 -24.89 -5.61 -14.42
CA VAL A 189 -23.81 -5.71 -15.40
C VAL A 189 -22.50 -6.02 -14.67
N LYS A 190 -21.67 -6.91 -15.24
CA LYS A 190 -20.35 -7.30 -14.76
C LYS A 190 -19.33 -6.92 -15.83
N GLU A 191 -18.37 -6.07 -15.47
CA GLU A 191 -17.34 -5.55 -16.39
C GLU A 191 -15.93 -5.85 -15.88
N LYS A 192 -15.66 -5.50 -14.64
CA LYS A 192 -14.35 -5.64 -14.00
C LYS A 192 -14.23 -6.94 -13.22
N PHE A 193 -15.28 -7.35 -12.53
CA PHE A 193 -15.30 -8.57 -11.74
C PHE A 193 -15.94 -9.73 -12.51
N THR A 194 -15.40 -10.93 -12.29
CA THR A 194 -15.91 -12.17 -12.92
C THR A 194 -17.28 -12.59 -12.39
N LYS A 195 -17.65 -12.12 -11.20
CA LYS A 195 -18.94 -12.32 -10.55
C LYS A 195 -19.47 -11.01 -9.99
N GLN A 196 -20.79 -10.93 -9.75
CA GLN A 196 -21.38 -9.79 -9.05
C GLN A 196 -20.63 -9.52 -7.74
N ILE A 197 -20.24 -8.27 -7.52
CA ILE A 197 -19.59 -7.83 -6.29
C ILE A 197 -20.58 -7.21 -5.30
N ALA A 198 -21.61 -6.49 -5.78
CA ALA A 198 -22.60 -5.90 -4.89
C ALA A 198 -23.31 -6.98 -4.06
N PHE A 199 -23.31 -6.81 -2.72
CA PHE A 199 -23.87 -7.76 -1.74
C PHE A 199 -23.28 -9.17 -1.79
N ASN A 200 -22.01 -9.30 -2.20
CA ASN A 200 -21.32 -10.58 -2.36
C ASN A 200 -19.85 -10.51 -1.92
N VAL A 201 -19.24 -11.67 -1.73
CA VAL A 201 -17.81 -11.82 -1.46
C VAL A 201 -17.16 -12.70 -2.52
N LEU A 202 -16.00 -12.30 -3.04
CA LEU A 202 -15.32 -13.03 -4.12
C LEU A 202 -13.94 -13.51 -3.58
N PRO A 203 -13.76 -14.81 -3.29
CA PRO A 203 -12.47 -15.36 -2.85
C PRO A 203 -11.52 -15.55 -4.04
N HIS A 204 -11.31 -14.47 -4.79
CA HIS A 204 -10.49 -14.45 -5.99
C HIS A 204 -10.02 -13.03 -6.30
N ILE A 205 -8.72 -12.78 -6.13
CA ILE A 205 -8.09 -11.50 -6.47
C ILE A 205 -6.85 -11.79 -7.32
N ASP A 206 -6.76 -11.16 -8.51
CA ASP A 206 -5.72 -11.40 -9.51
C ASP A 206 -5.90 -12.80 -10.17
N VAL A 207 -4.91 -13.29 -10.89
CA VAL A 207 -4.98 -14.56 -11.63
C VAL A 207 -4.68 -15.76 -10.74
N PHE A 208 -5.23 -16.92 -11.07
CA PHE A 208 -4.84 -18.19 -10.44
C PHE A 208 -3.47 -18.65 -10.92
N LEU A 209 -2.71 -19.21 -10.01
CA LEU A 209 -1.44 -19.91 -10.26
C LEU A 209 -1.69 -21.42 -10.36
N GLU A 210 -0.68 -22.18 -10.82
CA GLU A 210 -0.80 -23.62 -11.05
C GLU A 210 -1.06 -24.44 -9.78
N ASP A 211 -0.62 -23.92 -8.62
CA ASP A 211 -0.82 -24.54 -7.29
C ASP A 211 -2.21 -24.24 -6.67
N GLY A 212 -3.05 -23.48 -7.37
CA GLY A 212 -4.38 -23.09 -6.92
C GLY A 212 -4.42 -21.82 -6.09
N GLN A 213 -3.28 -21.21 -5.74
CA GLN A 213 -3.24 -19.90 -5.12
C GLN A 213 -3.60 -18.82 -6.15
N THR A 214 -4.07 -17.67 -5.68
CA THR A 214 -4.11 -16.48 -6.51
C THR A 214 -2.77 -15.73 -6.44
N LYS A 215 -2.48 -14.94 -7.47
CA LYS A 215 -1.28 -14.11 -7.48
C LYS A 215 -1.26 -13.10 -6.32
N GLU A 216 -2.42 -12.66 -5.82
CA GLU A 216 -2.51 -11.80 -4.65
C GLU A 216 -2.02 -12.51 -3.38
N GLU A 217 -2.41 -13.77 -3.16
CA GLU A 217 -1.95 -14.61 -2.05
C GLU A 217 -0.45 -14.87 -2.15
N TRP A 218 0.04 -15.17 -3.33
CA TRP A 218 1.46 -15.35 -3.64
C TRP A 218 2.29 -14.08 -3.31
N LYS A 219 1.76 -12.87 -3.62
CA LYS A 219 2.42 -11.60 -3.25
C LYS A 219 2.58 -11.50 -1.74
N MET A 220 1.53 -11.76 -0.97
CA MET A 220 1.60 -11.68 0.49
C MET A 220 2.68 -12.60 1.07
N TYR A 221 2.79 -13.83 0.58
CA TYR A 221 3.81 -14.77 0.99
C TYR A 221 5.23 -14.28 0.65
N ASN A 222 5.49 -13.96 -0.60
CA ASN A 222 6.85 -13.61 -1.05
C ASN A 222 7.31 -12.24 -0.54
N GLU A 223 6.41 -11.26 -0.50
CA GLU A 223 6.75 -9.93 -0.02
C GLU A 223 7.02 -9.94 1.49
N THR A 224 6.26 -10.70 2.29
CA THR A 224 6.53 -10.89 3.73
C THR A 224 7.94 -11.42 3.97
N LYS A 225 8.35 -12.44 3.22
CA LYS A 225 9.70 -13.01 3.32
C LYS A 225 10.79 -12.02 2.92
N LYS A 226 10.56 -11.23 1.86
CA LYS A 226 11.53 -10.24 1.37
C LYS A 226 11.67 -9.04 2.31
N ILE A 227 10.58 -8.60 2.92
CA ILE A 227 10.54 -7.38 3.74
C ILE A 227 10.93 -7.67 5.20
N LEU A 228 10.43 -8.76 5.78
CA LEU A 228 10.52 -8.98 7.23
C LEU A 228 11.48 -10.11 7.60
N ASP A 229 11.19 -11.35 7.25
CA ASP A 229 12.06 -12.50 7.56
C ASP A 229 11.77 -13.68 6.62
N GLN A 230 12.81 -14.24 6.01
CA GLN A 230 12.76 -15.40 5.10
C GLN A 230 12.18 -16.68 5.74
N ASN A 231 12.25 -16.78 7.07
CA ASN A 231 11.83 -17.96 7.83
C ASN A 231 10.34 -17.93 8.20
N ILE A 232 9.63 -16.84 7.98
CA ILE A 232 8.20 -16.76 8.28
C ILE A 232 7.41 -17.59 7.26
N GLU A 233 6.64 -18.54 7.75
CA GLU A 233 5.67 -19.28 6.95
C GLU A 233 4.34 -18.53 6.92
N LEU A 234 3.79 -18.32 5.72
CA LEU A 234 2.54 -17.59 5.55
C LEU A 234 1.59 -18.32 4.60
N THR A 235 0.33 -18.36 4.95
CA THR A 235 -0.75 -18.71 4.04
C THR A 235 -1.84 -17.64 4.08
N ALA A 236 -2.35 -17.26 2.91
CA ALA A 236 -3.37 -16.23 2.77
C ALA A 236 -4.59 -16.74 2.01
N THR A 237 -5.75 -16.19 2.35
CA THR A 237 -6.97 -16.27 1.53
C THR A 237 -7.41 -14.85 1.23
N CYS A 238 -7.31 -14.44 -0.03
CA CYS A 238 -7.61 -13.07 -0.43
C CYS A 238 -9.02 -12.94 -0.99
N VAL A 239 -9.86 -12.14 -0.31
CA VAL A 239 -11.29 -12.00 -0.63
C VAL A 239 -11.60 -10.55 -1.01
N ARG A 240 -12.23 -10.33 -2.16
CA ARG A 240 -12.81 -9.04 -2.53
C ARG A 240 -14.19 -8.91 -1.89
N VAL A 241 -14.43 -7.78 -1.23
CA VAL A 241 -15.69 -7.48 -0.53
C VAL A 241 -16.33 -6.20 -1.07
N PRO A 242 -17.65 -6.00 -0.92
CA PRO A 242 -18.38 -4.84 -1.44
C PRO A 242 -18.19 -3.61 -0.53
N VAL A 243 -16.94 -3.23 -0.34
CA VAL A 243 -16.49 -2.05 0.41
C VAL A 243 -15.70 -1.16 -0.55
N PHE A 244 -15.92 0.14 -0.52
CA PHE A 244 -15.29 1.06 -1.45
C PHE A 244 -13.80 1.28 -1.18
N ILE A 245 -13.43 1.59 0.06
CA ILE A 245 -12.06 1.95 0.47
C ILE A 245 -11.71 1.19 1.75
N SER A 246 -10.44 1.01 2.01
CA SER A 246 -9.81 0.28 3.13
C SER A 246 -9.88 -1.23 3.02
N HIS A 247 -8.77 -1.85 3.37
CA HIS A 247 -8.65 -3.31 3.48
C HIS A 247 -8.66 -3.74 4.93
N SER A 248 -9.35 -4.84 5.22
CA SER A 248 -9.32 -5.48 6.52
C SER A 248 -8.68 -6.84 6.43
N LEU A 249 -8.04 -7.28 7.52
CA LEU A 249 -7.37 -8.55 7.61
C LEU A 249 -7.69 -9.22 8.95
N ALA A 250 -8.12 -10.48 8.90
CA ALA A 250 -8.14 -11.35 10.06
C ALA A 250 -6.80 -12.09 10.11
N VAL A 251 -5.97 -11.76 11.10
CA VAL A 251 -4.60 -12.26 11.21
C VAL A 251 -4.48 -13.20 12.38
N ASN A 252 -3.94 -14.40 12.14
CA ASN A 252 -3.53 -15.37 13.15
C ASN A 252 -2.01 -15.54 13.06
N ILE A 253 -1.33 -15.45 14.19
CA ILE A 253 0.14 -15.56 14.28
C ILE A 253 0.50 -16.64 15.30
N GLU A 254 1.52 -17.43 14.97
CA GLU A 254 2.25 -18.27 15.91
C GLU A 254 3.63 -17.68 16.17
N PHE A 255 3.99 -17.47 17.43
CA PHE A 255 5.29 -17.00 17.87
C PHE A 255 6.21 -18.14 18.31
N GLU A 256 7.52 -17.95 18.19
CA GLU A 256 8.50 -18.84 18.79
C GLU A 256 8.56 -18.70 20.31
N LYS A 257 8.42 -17.46 20.81
CA LYS A 257 8.53 -17.12 22.22
C LYS A 257 7.16 -16.94 22.86
N PRO A 258 7.02 -17.29 24.15
CA PRO A 258 5.80 -16.98 24.89
C PRO A 258 5.61 -15.46 25.02
N TYR A 259 4.37 -15.04 25.13
CA TYR A 259 3.98 -13.64 25.28
C TYR A 259 2.87 -13.48 26.32
N ASP A 260 2.70 -12.25 26.79
CA ASP A 260 1.56 -11.80 27.56
C ASP A 260 0.69 -10.84 26.73
N GLU A 261 -0.65 -10.89 26.87
CA GLU A 261 -1.56 -10.03 26.08
C GLU A 261 -1.38 -8.54 26.40
N ASP A 262 -1.02 -8.18 27.63
CA ASP A 262 -0.78 -6.79 28.00
C ASP A 262 0.50 -6.26 27.35
N GLN A 263 1.53 -7.12 27.22
CA GLN A 263 2.74 -6.77 26.46
C GLN A 263 2.42 -6.50 24.98
N ILE A 264 1.57 -7.33 24.33
CA ILE A 264 1.12 -7.09 22.95
C ILE A 264 0.44 -5.73 22.83
N ARG A 265 -0.46 -5.40 23.75
CA ARG A 265 -1.19 -4.13 23.76
C ARG A 265 -0.25 -2.94 23.92
N GLU A 266 0.71 -3.02 24.84
CA GLU A 266 1.70 -1.96 25.05
C GLU A 266 2.64 -1.79 23.86
N ILE A 267 3.01 -2.87 23.18
CA ILE A 267 3.80 -2.82 21.94
C ILE A 267 3.02 -2.08 20.86
N PHE A 268 1.77 -2.46 20.61
CA PHE A 268 0.94 -1.80 19.60
C PHE A 268 0.73 -0.30 19.87
N LYS A 269 0.50 0.08 21.13
CA LYS A 269 0.33 1.49 21.51
C LYS A 269 1.57 2.36 21.22
N LYS A 270 2.77 1.78 21.30
CA LYS A 270 4.04 2.49 21.14
C LYS A 270 4.62 2.41 19.73
N SER A 271 4.06 1.56 18.87
CA SER A 271 4.61 1.32 17.54
C SER A 271 4.22 2.43 16.55
N PRO A 272 5.17 2.94 15.76
CA PRO A 272 4.87 3.95 14.76
C PRO A 272 3.93 3.42 13.69
N GLY A 273 3.08 4.29 13.16
CA GLY A 273 2.11 3.94 12.12
C GLY A 273 0.92 3.11 12.59
N LEU A 274 0.88 2.67 13.87
CA LEU A 274 -0.21 1.91 14.45
C LEU A 274 -1.14 2.75 15.34
N LYS A 275 -2.42 2.40 15.32
CA LYS A 275 -3.40 2.89 16.28
C LYS A 275 -4.23 1.71 16.78
N MET A 276 -4.16 1.43 18.07
CA MET A 276 -4.93 0.37 18.69
C MET A 276 -6.27 0.90 19.19
N ILE A 277 -7.37 0.30 18.73
CA ILE A 277 -8.73 0.47 19.27
C ILE A 277 -9.26 -0.93 19.54
N ASP A 278 -9.20 -1.36 20.80
CA ASP A 278 -9.52 -2.72 21.19
C ASP A 278 -10.17 -2.74 22.56
N TYR A 279 -11.48 -2.52 22.59
CA TYR A 279 -12.30 -2.62 23.79
C TYR A 279 -13.22 -3.83 23.68
N ARG A 280 -13.40 -4.57 24.77
CA ARG A 280 -14.35 -5.70 24.83
C ARG A 280 -15.76 -5.21 25.04
N ALA A 281 -16.22 -4.35 24.12
CA ALA A 281 -17.55 -3.74 24.12
C ALA A 281 -18.04 -3.63 22.67
N ASP A 282 -19.28 -3.32 22.43
CA ASP A 282 -19.92 -3.26 21.11
C ASP A 282 -19.19 -2.25 20.26
N GLU A 283 -18.84 -1.40 19.98
CA GLU A 283 -18.07 -0.49 19.14
C GLU A 283 -16.54 -0.49 19.40
N GLY A 284 -16.01 -1.52 20.04
CA GLY A 284 -14.62 -1.58 20.48
C GLY A 284 -13.62 -2.04 19.41
N TYR A 285 -13.89 -1.82 18.11
CA TYR A 285 -13.06 -2.20 16.97
C TYR A 285 -13.21 -1.21 15.82
N VAL A 286 -12.32 -1.27 14.84
CA VAL A 286 -12.33 -0.39 13.67
C VAL A 286 -12.76 -1.17 12.44
N THR A 287 -13.60 -0.55 11.60
CA THR A 287 -14.05 -1.06 10.31
C THR A 287 -13.48 -0.23 9.15
N PRO A 288 -13.65 -0.67 7.90
CA PRO A 288 -13.17 0.08 6.73
C PRO A 288 -13.66 1.54 6.67
N ILE A 289 -14.89 1.80 7.08
CA ILE A 289 -15.47 3.16 7.00
C ILE A 289 -14.72 4.16 7.88
N GLU A 290 -14.34 3.75 9.10
CA GLU A 290 -13.64 4.63 10.03
C GLU A 290 -12.15 4.80 9.67
N SER A 291 -11.57 3.90 8.89
CA SER A 291 -10.16 3.98 8.49
C SER A 291 -9.94 4.68 7.15
N ALA A 292 -10.99 4.84 6.34
CA ALA A 292 -10.90 5.49 5.04
C ALA A 292 -10.45 6.96 5.18
N GLY A 293 -9.46 7.37 4.39
CA GLY A 293 -8.86 8.69 4.43
C GLY A 293 -7.88 8.93 5.59
N LEU A 294 -7.56 7.89 6.40
CA LEU A 294 -6.67 8.03 7.55
C LEU A 294 -5.35 7.26 7.37
N ASP A 295 -4.27 7.82 7.89
CA ASP A 295 -2.91 7.29 7.77
C ASP A 295 -2.63 6.01 8.58
N PRO A 296 -3.14 5.87 9.83
CA PRO A 296 -2.76 4.74 10.68
C PRO A 296 -3.27 3.39 10.17
N VAL A 297 -2.48 2.36 10.46
CA VAL A 297 -2.96 0.98 10.48
C VAL A 297 -3.64 0.74 11.83
N TYR A 298 -4.90 0.37 11.82
CA TYR A 298 -5.67 0.12 13.03
C TYR A 298 -5.61 -1.35 13.42
N VAL A 299 -5.45 -1.62 14.72
CA VAL A 299 -5.46 -2.97 15.29
C VAL A 299 -6.56 -3.07 16.33
N SER A 300 -7.34 -4.15 16.25
CA SER A 300 -8.49 -4.44 17.12
C SER A 300 -8.60 -5.96 17.36
N ARG A 301 -9.51 -6.37 18.24
CA ARG A 301 -9.88 -7.77 18.45
C ARG A 301 -8.71 -8.66 18.84
N ILE A 302 -7.79 -8.13 19.64
CA ILE A 302 -6.59 -8.82 20.15
C ILE A 302 -7.01 -9.89 21.16
N ARG A 303 -6.63 -11.14 20.90
CA ARG A 303 -6.95 -12.29 21.75
C ARG A 303 -6.03 -13.47 21.48
N ARG A 304 -5.81 -14.31 22.49
CA ARG A 304 -5.09 -15.57 22.31
C ARG A 304 -5.80 -16.48 21.31
N ASP A 305 -5.00 -17.27 20.60
CA ASP A 305 -5.48 -18.47 19.92
C ASP A 305 -5.22 -19.66 20.87
N PRO A 306 -6.29 -20.29 21.42
CA PRO A 306 -6.14 -21.39 22.36
C PRO A 306 -5.76 -22.71 21.69
N THR A 307 -5.73 -22.77 20.36
CA THR A 307 -5.53 -24.00 19.60
C THR A 307 -4.05 -24.33 19.34
N ILE A 308 -3.18 -23.33 19.48
CA ILE A 308 -1.73 -23.47 19.29
C ILE A 308 -0.94 -22.78 20.41
N PRO A 309 0.26 -23.30 20.75
CA PRO A 309 1.16 -22.61 21.66
C PRO A 309 1.55 -21.23 21.10
N ASN A 310 1.54 -20.21 21.97
CA ASN A 310 1.91 -18.84 21.60
C ASN A 310 1.13 -18.26 20.40
N GLY A 311 -0.12 -18.68 20.19
CA GLY A 311 -0.99 -18.22 19.14
C GLY A 311 -1.70 -16.92 19.49
N LEU A 312 -1.74 -15.97 18.55
CA LEU A 312 -2.41 -14.67 18.67
C LEU A 312 -3.34 -14.43 17.47
N ASN A 313 -4.54 -13.95 17.74
CA ASN A 313 -5.45 -13.42 16.73
C ASN A 313 -5.63 -11.92 16.91
N PHE A 314 -5.70 -11.18 15.81
CA PHE A 314 -6.13 -9.79 15.80
C PHE A 314 -6.80 -9.41 14.49
N TRP A 315 -7.48 -8.28 14.49
CA TRP A 315 -8.09 -7.64 13.34
C TRP A 315 -7.27 -6.41 12.96
N CYS A 316 -6.93 -6.27 11.69
CA CYS A 316 -6.14 -5.16 11.16
C CYS A 316 -6.91 -4.47 10.05
N VAL A 317 -6.95 -3.14 10.06
CA VAL A 317 -7.63 -2.33 9.03
C VAL A 317 -6.75 -1.15 8.65
N SER A 318 -6.64 -0.87 7.36
CA SER A 318 -5.93 0.32 6.88
C SER A 318 -6.48 0.81 5.55
N ASP A 319 -6.36 2.09 5.28
CA ASP A 319 -6.66 2.65 3.97
C ASP A 319 -5.63 2.14 2.93
N ASN A 320 -6.14 1.41 1.94
CA ASN A 320 -5.33 0.78 0.91
C ASN A 320 -4.79 1.76 -0.14
N LEU A 321 -5.36 2.95 -0.26
CA LEU A 321 -4.87 4.02 -1.13
C LEU A 321 -3.83 4.87 -0.41
N ARG A 322 -3.97 5.07 0.91
CA ARG A 322 -3.02 5.81 1.75
C ARG A 322 -1.88 4.89 2.20
N LYS A 323 -1.97 4.26 3.37
CA LYS A 323 -0.88 3.39 3.87
C LYS A 323 -0.55 2.25 2.91
N GLY A 324 -1.55 1.70 2.26
CA GLY A 324 -1.37 0.63 1.29
C GLY A 324 -0.76 1.06 -0.06
N ALA A 325 -0.53 2.36 -0.31
CA ALA A 325 0.01 2.86 -1.58
C ALA A 325 0.69 4.23 -1.41
N ALA A 326 -0.06 5.32 -1.56
CA ALA A 326 0.46 6.69 -1.67
C ALA A 326 1.26 7.12 -0.45
N LEU A 327 0.75 6.92 0.76
CA LEU A 327 1.42 7.34 1.99
C LEU A 327 2.79 6.69 2.13
N ASN A 328 2.91 5.38 1.90
CA ASN A 328 4.20 4.71 2.03
C ASN A 328 5.22 5.23 0.99
N THR A 329 4.78 5.55 -0.25
CA THR A 329 5.69 6.13 -1.26
C THR A 329 6.17 7.52 -0.87
N VAL A 330 5.30 8.35 -0.28
CA VAL A 330 5.68 9.68 0.23
C VAL A 330 6.60 9.56 1.44
N GLN A 331 6.35 8.65 2.36
CA GLN A 331 7.24 8.37 3.51
C GLN A 331 8.63 7.91 3.04
N ILE A 332 8.72 7.06 2.00
CA ILE A 332 10.00 6.70 1.39
C ILE A 332 10.68 7.93 0.80
N ALA A 333 9.94 8.82 0.12
CA ALA A 333 10.48 10.07 -0.40
C ALA A 333 11.02 10.99 0.72
N GLU A 334 10.30 11.10 1.85
CA GLU A 334 10.77 11.85 3.04
C GLU A 334 12.12 11.33 3.55
N ILE A 335 12.26 10.00 3.68
CA ILE A 335 13.52 9.38 4.10
C ILE A 335 14.63 9.67 3.10
N LEU A 336 14.36 9.56 1.79
CA LEU A 336 15.34 9.86 0.74
C LEU A 336 15.80 11.32 0.79
N ILE A 337 14.86 12.25 0.93
CA ILE A 337 15.16 13.69 1.02
C ILE A 337 16.03 13.98 2.23
N LYS A 338 15.66 13.43 3.38
CA LYS A 338 16.38 13.68 4.64
C LYS A 338 17.76 13.04 4.68
N ASP A 339 17.88 11.78 4.30
CA ASP A 339 19.06 10.97 4.62
C ASP A 339 20.00 10.77 3.42
N TYR A 340 19.53 10.99 2.17
CA TYR A 340 20.29 10.68 0.97
C TYR A 340 20.47 11.85 -0.02
N LEU A 341 19.60 12.88 0.03
CA LEU A 341 19.65 14.04 -0.88
C LEU A 341 20.08 15.34 -0.16
N SER A 342 20.09 15.38 1.16
CA SER A 342 20.45 16.56 1.95
C SER A 342 21.97 16.76 2.15
N SER A 343 22.80 15.97 1.46
CA SER A 343 24.29 16.04 1.56
C SER A 343 24.93 16.82 0.43
#